data_ee5f66c39f2d35cf057de02ea09936be
#
_entry.id   ee5f66c39f2d35cf057de02ea09936be
#
_cell.length_a   1.000
_cell.length_b   1.000
_cell.length_c   1.000
_cell.angle_alpha   90.00
_cell.angle_beta   90.00
_cell.angle_gamma   90.00
#
_symmetry.space_group_name_H-M   'P 1'
#
loop_
_entity.id
_entity.type
_entity.pdbx_description
1 polymer ?
#
loop_
_entity_poly.entity_id
_entity_poly.type
_entity_poly.pdbx_seq_one_letter_code
_entity_poly.pdbx_strand_id
1 'polypeptide(L)'
;MYIRMLIFLEVIMKEFKDYFSKSEIVLWSSSVMVIIISFCVFDRINYMTLCASLIGVTSLIFNAKGNPFGQLLMVVFSLLYGIISYTFSYYGEMITYLGMTMPMAIFALISWLKNPYNGNKAEVKVNSIGKRENVCMWIVTFVVTFLFYLILKCFNTANIIPSTISVTTSFLAVYLTFRRSPYFALAYA
;
A
#
# COMPACT_ATOMS: atom_id res chain seq x y z
N MET A 1 -11.41 31.75 -20.61
CA MET A 1 -10.64 30.92 -19.68
C MET A 1 -11.54 29.98 -18.86
N TYR A 2 -12.62 30.48 -18.25
CA TYR A 2 -13.56 29.74 -17.40
C TYR A 2 -14.24 28.53 -18.10
N ILE A 3 -14.73 28.72 -19.32
CA ILE A 3 -15.44 27.67 -20.10
C ILE A 3 -14.49 26.50 -20.45
N ARG A 4 -13.23 26.77 -20.79
CA ARG A 4 -12.24 25.73 -21.07
C ARG A 4 -11.90 24.92 -19.81
N MET A 5 -11.87 25.57 -18.64
CA MET A 5 -11.66 24.91 -17.37
C MET A 5 -12.85 24.01 -16.98
N LEU A 6 -14.08 24.45 -17.22
CA LEU A 6 -15.28 23.64 -16.98
C LEU A 6 -15.34 22.41 -17.87
N ILE A 7 -15.08 22.57 -19.17
CA ILE A 7 -15.04 21.44 -20.13
C ILE A 7 -13.92 20.45 -19.71
N PHE A 8 -12.75 20.94 -19.30
CA PHE A 8 -11.65 20.10 -18.83
C PHE A 8 -12.04 19.31 -17.58
N LEU A 9 -12.71 19.95 -16.61
CA LEU A 9 -13.23 19.29 -15.40
C LEU A 9 -14.31 18.25 -15.72
N GLU A 10 -15.22 18.53 -16.66
CA GLU A 10 -16.23 17.56 -17.10
C GLU A 10 -15.61 16.33 -17.75
N VAL A 11 -14.61 16.51 -18.61
CA VAL A 11 -13.88 15.39 -19.24
C VAL A 11 -13.18 14.54 -18.19
N ILE A 12 -12.44 15.16 -17.24
CA ILE A 12 -11.79 14.44 -16.16
C ILE A 12 -12.79 13.68 -15.28
N MET A 13 -13.91 14.32 -14.92
CA MET A 13 -14.94 13.67 -14.10
C MET A 13 -15.60 12.50 -14.83
N LYS A 14 -15.77 12.60 -16.13
CA LYS A 14 -16.32 11.51 -16.95
C LYS A 14 -15.34 10.34 -17.02
N GLU A 15 -14.07 10.58 -17.34
CA GLU A 15 -13.02 9.54 -17.33
C GLU A 15 -12.89 8.88 -15.97
N PHE A 16 -12.96 9.65 -14.87
CA PHE A 16 -12.92 9.12 -13.51
C PHE A 16 -14.11 8.21 -13.19
N LYS A 17 -15.33 8.61 -13.60
CA LYS A 17 -16.55 7.79 -13.42
C LYS A 17 -16.53 6.52 -14.26
N ASP A 18 -15.96 6.58 -15.45
CA ASP A 18 -15.85 5.41 -16.34
C ASP A 18 -14.75 4.44 -15.83
N TYR A 19 -13.72 4.96 -15.15
CA TYR A 19 -12.65 4.16 -14.59
C TYR A 19 -13.02 3.46 -13.29
N PHE A 20 -13.73 4.11 -12.37
CA PHE A 20 -14.13 3.56 -11.08
C PHE A 20 -15.59 3.14 -11.06
N SER A 21 -15.87 1.94 -10.52
CA SER A 21 -17.24 1.49 -10.26
C SER A 21 -17.88 2.31 -9.13
N LYS A 22 -19.23 2.34 -9.09
CA LYS A 22 -19.97 3.04 -8.01
C LYS A 22 -19.58 2.52 -6.62
N SER A 23 -19.40 1.21 -6.50
CA SER A 23 -19.01 0.57 -5.22
C SER A 23 -17.62 1.01 -4.75
N GLU A 24 -16.66 1.12 -5.69
CA GLU A 24 -15.30 1.58 -5.38
C GLU A 24 -15.28 3.05 -4.94
N ILE A 25 -16.06 3.90 -5.61
CA ILE A 25 -16.19 5.32 -5.24
C ILE A 25 -16.81 5.45 -3.85
N VAL A 26 -17.88 4.70 -3.55
CA VAL A 26 -18.54 4.72 -2.25
C VAL A 26 -17.58 4.24 -1.16
N LEU A 27 -16.87 3.16 -1.39
CA LEU A 27 -15.90 2.60 -0.43
C LEU A 27 -14.75 3.58 -0.17
N TRP A 28 -14.17 4.17 -1.21
CA TRP A 28 -13.12 5.17 -1.07
C TRP A 28 -13.62 6.42 -0.34
N SER A 29 -14.78 6.97 -0.73
CA SER A 29 -15.34 8.16 -0.13
C SER A 29 -15.70 7.95 1.35
N SER A 30 -16.28 6.79 1.70
CA SER A 30 -16.57 6.45 3.10
C SER A 30 -15.30 6.32 3.93
N SER A 31 -14.23 5.70 3.40
CA SER A 31 -12.94 5.59 4.07
C SER A 31 -12.29 6.96 4.29
N VAL A 32 -12.31 7.82 3.28
CA VAL A 32 -11.82 9.21 3.40
C VAL A 32 -12.61 9.98 4.44
N MET A 33 -13.94 9.85 4.45
CA MET A 33 -14.80 10.51 5.44
C MET A 33 -14.47 10.06 6.86
N VAL A 34 -14.30 8.75 7.08
CA VAL A 34 -13.90 8.21 8.40
C VAL A 34 -12.55 8.76 8.84
N ILE A 35 -11.57 8.83 7.95
CA ILE A 35 -10.24 9.39 8.26
C ILE A 35 -10.37 10.87 8.67
N ILE A 36 -11.11 11.68 7.91
CA ILE A 36 -11.29 13.11 8.20
C ILE A 36 -12.04 13.30 9.53
N ILE A 37 -13.13 12.55 9.77
CA ILE A 37 -13.87 12.62 11.03
C ILE A 37 -12.97 12.24 12.19
N SER A 38 -12.23 11.12 12.08
CA SER A 38 -11.30 10.68 13.13
C SER A 38 -10.25 11.74 13.43
N PHE A 39 -9.68 12.35 12.40
CA PHE A 39 -8.73 13.45 12.56
C PHE A 39 -9.37 14.65 13.28
N CYS A 40 -10.56 15.07 12.87
CA CYS A 40 -11.25 16.21 13.50
C CYS A 40 -11.66 15.96 14.95
N VAL A 41 -11.92 14.70 15.33
CA VAL A 41 -12.38 14.34 16.68
C VAL A 41 -11.21 14.06 17.62
N PHE A 42 -10.20 13.30 17.17
CA PHE A 42 -9.16 12.74 18.04
C PHE A 42 -7.80 13.40 17.92
N ASP A 43 -7.44 13.92 16.72
CA ASP A 43 -6.08 14.43 16.49
C ASP A 43 -6.08 15.56 15.46
N ARG A 44 -6.25 16.79 15.94
CA ARG A 44 -6.32 18.00 15.10
C ARG A 44 -4.96 18.59 14.74
N ILE A 45 -3.86 17.98 15.17
CA ILE A 45 -2.51 18.59 15.09
C ILE A 45 -1.63 17.84 14.08
N ASN A 46 -1.77 16.52 13.97
CA ASN A 46 -0.87 15.67 13.18
C ASN A 46 -1.28 15.59 11.70
N TYR A 47 -1.16 16.71 10.98
CA TYR A 47 -1.49 16.76 9.54
C TYR A 47 -0.69 15.74 8.71
N MET A 48 0.54 15.40 9.14
CA MET A 48 1.34 14.38 8.45
C MET A 48 0.66 13.02 8.50
N THR A 49 0.10 12.63 9.65
CA THR A 49 -0.68 11.39 9.80
C THR A 49 -1.94 11.41 8.94
N LEU A 50 -2.63 12.56 8.88
CA LEU A 50 -3.78 12.74 8.00
C LEU A 50 -3.39 12.54 6.54
N CYS A 51 -2.35 13.22 6.06
CA CYS A 51 -1.85 13.08 4.68
C CYS A 51 -1.44 11.64 4.37
N ALA A 52 -0.69 10.99 5.25
CA ALA A 52 -0.28 9.61 5.08
C ALA A 52 -1.50 8.67 4.97
N SER A 53 -2.51 8.82 5.83
CA SER A 53 -3.73 8.02 5.82
C SER A 53 -4.53 8.21 4.53
N LEU A 54 -4.67 9.44 4.04
CA LEU A 54 -5.36 9.74 2.77
C LEU A 54 -4.59 9.16 1.57
N ILE A 55 -3.27 9.24 1.55
CA ILE A 55 -2.44 8.61 0.53
C ILE A 55 -2.57 7.10 0.59
N GLY A 56 -2.54 6.52 1.80
CA GLY A 56 -2.69 5.08 2.00
C GLY A 56 -4.01 4.55 1.44
N VAL A 57 -5.14 5.12 1.82
CA VAL A 57 -6.46 4.69 1.32
C VAL A 57 -6.60 4.89 -0.19
N THR A 58 -6.01 5.95 -0.72
CA THR A 58 -6.01 6.20 -2.17
C THR A 58 -5.12 5.19 -2.90
N SER A 59 -3.97 4.80 -2.33
CA SER A 59 -3.12 3.77 -2.91
C SER A 59 -3.85 2.43 -3.05
N LEU A 60 -4.67 2.06 -2.07
CA LEU A 60 -5.40 0.79 -2.07
C LEU A 60 -6.39 0.66 -3.21
N ILE A 61 -7.14 1.73 -3.55
CA ILE A 61 -8.10 1.68 -4.65
C ILE A 61 -7.43 1.52 -6.01
N PHE A 62 -6.27 2.19 -6.23
CA PHE A 62 -5.47 2.00 -7.43
C PHE A 62 -4.81 0.62 -7.48
N ASN A 63 -4.34 0.10 -6.35
CA ASN A 63 -3.80 -1.24 -6.26
C ASN A 63 -4.86 -2.30 -6.57
N ALA A 64 -6.09 -2.13 -6.10
CA ALA A 64 -7.21 -3.02 -6.41
C ALA A 64 -7.53 -3.07 -7.91
N LYS A 65 -7.30 -1.96 -8.62
CA LYS A 65 -7.40 -1.86 -10.09
C LYS A 65 -6.19 -2.42 -10.84
N GLY A 66 -5.15 -2.83 -10.14
CA GLY A 66 -3.88 -3.22 -10.78
C GLY A 66 -3.13 -2.04 -11.42
N ASN A 67 -3.42 -0.80 -11.00
CA ASN A 67 -2.79 0.39 -11.54
C ASN A 67 -1.46 0.67 -10.83
N PRO A 68 -0.34 0.77 -11.58
CA PRO A 68 0.98 1.05 -11.01
C PRO A 68 1.06 2.34 -10.17
N PHE A 69 0.17 3.30 -10.42
CA PHE A 69 0.06 4.53 -9.62
C PHE A 69 -0.21 4.23 -8.14
N GLY A 70 -0.95 3.15 -7.83
CA GLY A 70 -1.14 2.70 -6.47
C GLY A 70 0.17 2.33 -5.76
N GLN A 71 1.10 1.69 -6.49
CA GLN A 71 2.42 1.36 -5.93
C GLN A 71 3.29 2.61 -5.71
N LEU A 72 3.19 3.60 -6.59
CA LEU A 72 3.86 4.89 -6.39
C LEU A 72 3.35 5.57 -5.10
N LEU A 73 2.03 5.60 -4.91
CA LEU A 73 1.43 6.12 -3.68
C LEU A 73 1.85 5.31 -2.45
N MET A 74 2.01 3.99 -2.57
CA MET A 74 2.49 3.13 -1.49
C MET A 74 3.94 3.45 -1.09
N VAL A 75 4.80 3.79 -2.04
CA VAL A 75 6.17 4.28 -1.76
C VAL A 75 6.12 5.56 -0.92
N VAL A 76 5.31 6.54 -1.34
CA VAL A 76 5.15 7.82 -0.62
C VAL A 76 4.54 7.57 0.77
N PHE A 77 3.51 6.74 0.87
CA PHE A 77 2.90 6.33 2.14
C PHE A 77 3.93 5.72 3.10
N SER A 78 4.72 4.76 2.62
CA SER A 78 5.73 4.08 3.44
C SER A 78 6.82 5.04 3.94
N LEU A 79 7.22 6.00 3.11
CA LEU A 79 8.15 7.05 3.51
C LEU A 79 7.58 7.93 4.61
N LEU A 80 6.36 8.44 4.44
CA LEU A 80 5.69 9.29 5.43
C LEU A 80 5.48 8.54 6.74
N TYR A 81 4.99 7.29 6.65
CA TYR A 81 4.72 6.48 7.85
C TYR A 81 6.01 6.08 8.58
N GLY A 82 7.10 5.84 7.84
CA GLY A 82 8.42 5.64 8.42
C GLY A 82 8.91 6.87 9.20
N ILE A 83 8.71 8.08 8.66
CA ILE A 83 9.04 9.33 9.35
C ILE A 83 8.16 9.52 10.59
N ILE A 84 6.84 9.29 10.47
CA ILE A 84 5.91 9.35 11.60
C ILE A 84 6.35 8.38 12.70
N SER A 85 6.63 7.13 12.35
CA SER A 85 7.09 6.12 13.31
C SER A 85 8.39 6.53 14.02
N TYR A 86 9.32 7.17 13.30
CA TYR A 86 10.53 7.73 13.90
C TYR A 86 10.21 8.82 14.92
N THR A 87 9.30 9.76 14.60
CA THR A 87 8.93 10.84 15.54
C THR A 87 8.28 10.35 16.82
N PHE A 88 7.55 9.22 16.75
CA PHE A 88 6.95 8.56 17.92
C PHE A 88 7.87 7.53 18.59
N SER A 89 9.14 7.41 18.16
CA SER A 89 10.11 6.43 18.67
C SER A 89 9.68 4.96 18.46
N TYR A 90 8.81 4.70 17.48
CA TYR A 90 8.41 3.35 17.06
C TYR A 90 9.40 2.80 16.03
N TYR A 91 10.64 2.55 16.46
CA TYR A 91 11.73 2.16 15.58
C TYR A 91 11.50 0.84 14.85
N GLY A 92 10.81 -0.11 15.46
CA GLY A 92 10.43 -1.37 14.81
C GLY A 92 9.53 -1.16 13.60
N GLU A 93 8.51 -0.30 13.75
CA GLU A 93 7.62 0.08 12.66
C GLU A 93 8.35 0.89 11.59
N MET A 94 9.18 1.86 12.00
CA MET A 94 10.01 2.63 11.08
C MET A 94 10.83 1.70 10.17
N ILE A 95 11.51 0.71 10.73
CA ILE A 95 12.31 -0.25 9.95
C ILE A 95 11.41 -1.11 9.06
N THR A 96 10.22 -1.49 9.52
CA THR A 96 9.27 -2.24 8.71
C THR A 96 8.82 -1.44 7.49
N TYR A 97 8.46 -0.18 7.66
CA TYR A 97 8.03 0.66 6.53
C TYR A 97 9.17 1.05 5.60
N LEU A 98 10.31 1.50 6.13
CA LEU A 98 11.43 1.96 5.30
C LEU A 98 12.30 0.82 4.77
N GLY A 99 12.48 -0.25 5.55
CA GLY A 99 13.37 -1.37 5.22
C GLY A 99 12.68 -2.53 4.47
N MET A 100 11.37 -2.67 4.58
CA MET A 100 10.62 -3.75 3.93
C MET A 100 9.56 -3.22 2.96
N THR A 101 8.60 -2.45 3.46
CA THR A 101 7.42 -2.05 2.67
C THR A 101 7.81 -1.13 1.51
N MET A 102 8.61 -0.10 1.75
CA MET A 102 9.04 0.84 0.72
C MET A 102 9.88 0.18 -0.40
N PRO A 103 10.95 -0.60 -0.12
CA PRO A 103 11.69 -1.29 -1.16
C PRO A 103 10.80 -2.26 -1.97
N MET A 104 9.93 -3.00 -1.30
CA MET A 104 9.02 -3.93 -1.97
C MET A 104 7.99 -3.21 -2.85
N ALA A 105 7.47 -2.05 -2.42
CA ALA A 105 6.60 -1.21 -3.24
C ALA A 105 7.33 -0.67 -4.49
N ILE A 106 8.62 -0.31 -4.37
CA ILE A 106 9.45 0.08 -5.52
C ILE A 106 9.62 -1.10 -6.48
N PHE A 107 9.93 -2.30 -5.98
CA PHE A 107 10.04 -3.50 -6.81
C PHE A 107 8.70 -3.85 -7.46
N ALA A 108 7.59 -3.71 -6.75
CA ALA A 108 6.25 -3.90 -7.29
C ALA A 108 5.96 -2.88 -8.40
N LEU A 109 6.23 -1.59 -8.18
CA LEU A 109 6.07 -0.54 -9.18
C LEU A 109 6.84 -0.87 -10.47
N ILE A 110 8.13 -1.23 -10.35
CA ILE A 110 8.96 -1.60 -11.50
C ILE A 110 8.39 -2.84 -12.20
N SER A 111 7.99 -3.86 -11.43
CA SER A 111 7.39 -5.08 -11.97
C SER A 111 6.09 -4.80 -12.72
N TRP A 112 5.22 -3.94 -12.18
CA TRP A 112 3.94 -3.59 -12.77
C TRP A 112 4.11 -2.79 -14.05
N LEU A 113 4.99 -1.79 -14.06
CA LEU A 113 5.30 -0.99 -15.26
C LEU A 113 5.91 -1.82 -16.39
N LYS A 114 6.67 -2.89 -16.08
CA LYS A 114 7.26 -3.79 -17.07
C LYS A 114 6.29 -4.82 -17.63
N ASN A 115 5.12 -5.00 -17.00
CA ASN A 115 4.16 -6.03 -17.38
C ASN A 115 2.75 -5.45 -17.56
N PRO A 116 2.54 -4.52 -18.51
CA PRO A 116 1.21 -3.94 -18.77
C PRO A 116 0.26 -5.00 -19.35
N TYR A 117 -1.03 -4.89 -19.01
CA TYR A 117 -2.07 -5.72 -19.59
C TYR A 117 -2.44 -5.21 -21.01
N ASN A 118 -2.31 -6.05 -22.01
CA ASN A 118 -2.60 -5.72 -23.42
C ASN A 118 -1.98 -4.38 -23.91
N GLY A 119 -0.82 -4.00 -23.37
CA GLY A 119 -0.17 -2.73 -23.70
C GLY A 119 -0.70 -1.52 -22.93
N ASN A 120 -1.77 -1.66 -22.15
CA ASN A 120 -2.32 -0.61 -21.31
C ASN A 120 -1.47 -0.47 -20.04
N LYS A 121 -0.74 0.64 -19.91
CA LYS A 121 0.11 0.92 -18.75
C LYS A 121 -0.66 1.22 -17.45
N ALA A 122 -1.96 1.45 -17.54
CA ALA A 122 -2.81 1.69 -16.37
C ALA A 122 -3.29 0.39 -15.70
N GLU A 123 -3.00 -0.78 -16.30
CA GLU A 123 -3.40 -2.07 -15.77
C GLU A 123 -2.25 -3.07 -15.87
N VAL A 124 -2.02 -3.83 -14.81
CA VAL A 124 -0.98 -4.85 -14.74
C VAL A 124 -1.50 -6.22 -15.15
N LYS A 125 -0.70 -6.95 -15.90
CA LYS A 125 -0.98 -8.35 -16.22
C LYS A 125 -0.83 -9.22 -14.97
N VAL A 126 -1.91 -9.86 -14.54
CA VAL A 126 -1.92 -10.81 -13.42
C VAL A 126 -1.01 -12.00 -13.70
N ASN A 127 -0.31 -12.46 -12.68
CA ASN A 127 0.59 -13.61 -12.73
C ASN A 127 0.13 -14.70 -11.76
N SER A 128 0.27 -15.97 -12.16
CA SER A 128 0.04 -17.12 -11.29
C SER A 128 1.36 -17.64 -10.73
N ILE A 129 1.40 -17.85 -9.42
CA ILE A 129 2.59 -18.36 -8.73
C ILE A 129 2.68 -19.87 -8.91
N GLY A 130 3.78 -20.35 -9.48
CA GLY A 130 4.04 -21.78 -9.64
C GLY A 130 4.44 -22.47 -8.32
N LYS A 131 4.34 -23.82 -8.29
CA LYS A 131 4.64 -24.61 -7.07
C LYS A 131 6.05 -24.33 -6.50
N ARG A 132 7.07 -24.26 -7.34
CA ARG A 132 8.46 -23.98 -6.92
C ARG A 132 8.61 -22.57 -6.34
N GLU A 133 7.97 -21.60 -6.96
CA GLU A 133 7.96 -20.22 -6.51
C GLU A 133 7.21 -20.07 -5.18
N ASN A 134 6.10 -20.80 -5.00
CA ASN A 134 5.38 -20.82 -3.73
C ASN A 134 6.25 -21.34 -2.58
N VAL A 135 7.01 -22.42 -2.80
CA VAL A 135 7.97 -22.92 -1.79
C VAL A 135 9.04 -21.86 -1.49
N CYS A 136 9.62 -21.24 -2.53
CA CYS A 136 10.60 -20.16 -2.35
C CYS A 136 10.03 -18.98 -1.56
N MET A 137 8.78 -18.57 -1.87
CA MET A 137 8.07 -17.52 -1.13
C MET A 137 8.00 -17.82 0.36
N TRP A 138 7.60 -19.05 0.75
CA TRP A 138 7.50 -19.42 2.16
C TRP A 138 8.85 -19.45 2.86
N ILE A 139 9.91 -19.93 2.19
CA ILE A 139 11.27 -19.92 2.72
C ILE A 139 11.73 -18.48 2.98
N VAL A 140 11.56 -17.59 1.99
CA VAL A 140 11.94 -16.17 2.13
C VAL A 140 11.11 -15.50 3.22
N THR A 141 9.80 -15.77 3.29
CA THR A 141 8.94 -15.25 4.35
C THR A 141 9.43 -15.66 5.72
N PHE A 142 9.80 -16.94 5.91
CA PHE A 142 10.34 -17.42 7.18
C PHE A 142 11.64 -16.69 7.55
N VAL A 143 12.57 -16.55 6.62
CA VAL A 143 13.83 -15.83 6.84
C VAL A 143 13.58 -14.37 7.23
N VAL A 144 12.73 -13.67 6.47
CA VAL A 144 12.38 -12.26 6.75
C VAL A 144 11.69 -12.13 8.10
N THR A 145 10.72 -12.99 8.40
CA THR A 145 10.04 -13.01 9.71
C THR A 145 11.03 -13.18 10.86
N PHE A 146 11.98 -14.12 10.71
CA PHE A 146 12.99 -14.36 11.74
C PHE A 146 13.91 -13.14 11.92
N LEU A 147 14.38 -12.54 10.84
CA LEU A 147 15.20 -11.32 10.90
C LEU A 147 14.46 -10.16 11.59
N PHE A 148 13.21 -9.95 11.20
CA PHE A 148 12.38 -8.89 11.81
C PHE A 148 12.05 -9.19 13.28
N TYR A 149 11.84 -10.44 13.65
CA TYR A 149 11.71 -10.81 15.06
C TYR A 149 12.93 -10.38 15.87
N LEU A 150 14.16 -10.63 15.37
CA LEU A 150 15.38 -10.18 16.02
C LEU A 150 15.47 -8.65 16.12
N ILE A 151 15.12 -7.94 15.04
CA ILE A 151 15.09 -6.47 15.02
C ILE A 151 14.10 -5.94 16.05
N LEU A 152 12.84 -6.40 16.01
CA LEU A 152 11.81 -5.99 16.95
C LEU A 152 12.20 -6.26 18.41
N LYS A 153 12.86 -7.38 18.66
CA LYS A 153 13.41 -7.73 19.98
C LYS A 153 14.52 -6.76 20.44
N CYS A 154 15.43 -6.38 19.53
CA CYS A 154 16.50 -5.41 19.82
C CYS A 154 15.94 -4.03 20.20
N PHE A 155 14.80 -3.63 19.61
CA PHE A 155 14.13 -2.35 19.91
C PHE A 155 13.10 -2.44 21.04
N ASN A 156 13.05 -3.53 21.78
CA ASN A 156 12.10 -3.76 22.87
C ASN A 156 10.64 -3.43 22.47
N THR A 157 10.24 -3.83 21.26
CA THR A 157 8.90 -3.57 20.75
C THR A 157 7.86 -4.20 21.68
N ALA A 158 6.88 -3.42 22.10
CA ALA A 158 5.75 -3.92 22.86
C ALA A 158 4.99 -4.97 22.02
N ASN A 159 4.49 -6.03 22.70
CA ASN A 159 3.71 -7.10 22.05
C ASN A 159 4.44 -7.75 20.86
N ILE A 160 5.66 -8.22 21.06
CA ILE A 160 6.55 -8.77 20.02
C ILE A 160 5.88 -9.87 19.17
N ILE A 161 5.03 -10.73 19.76
CA ILE A 161 4.36 -11.82 19.03
C ILE A 161 3.37 -11.28 18.00
N PRO A 162 2.37 -10.45 18.37
CA PRO A 162 1.47 -9.81 17.39
C PRO A 162 2.22 -9.00 16.34
N SER A 163 3.26 -8.25 16.72
CA SER A 163 4.09 -7.47 15.79
C SER A 163 4.81 -8.37 14.78
N THR A 164 5.35 -9.50 15.21
CA THR A 164 6.01 -10.46 14.30
C THR A 164 5.00 -11.10 13.33
N ILE A 165 3.81 -11.45 13.79
CA ILE A 165 2.74 -11.98 12.91
C ILE A 165 2.35 -10.91 11.89
N SER A 166 2.17 -9.66 12.31
CA SER A 166 1.86 -8.53 11.41
C SER A 166 2.94 -8.33 10.34
N VAL A 167 4.22 -8.41 10.71
CA VAL A 167 5.33 -8.33 9.74
C VAL A 167 5.28 -9.50 8.75
N THR A 168 4.97 -10.71 9.21
CA THR A 168 4.89 -11.90 8.36
C THR A 168 3.79 -11.76 7.30
N THR A 169 2.59 -11.37 7.72
CA THR A 169 1.46 -11.16 6.79
C THR A 169 1.72 -9.98 5.86
N SER A 170 2.29 -8.88 6.36
CA SER A 170 2.68 -7.73 5.54
C SER A 170 3.72 -8.10 4.48
N PHE A 171 4.74 -8.91 4.85
CA PHE A 171 5.72 -9.37 3.88
C PHE A 171 5.10 -10.25 2.79
N LEU A 172 4.24 -11.20 3.16
CA LEU A 172 3.50 -12.02 2.20
C LEU A 172 2.67 -11.15 1.25
N ALA A 173 1.97 -10.16 1.78
CA ALA A 173 1.15 -9.25 0.99
C ALA A 173 1.99 -8.46 -0.03
N VAL A 174 3.10 -7.83 0.40
CA VAL A 174 3.95 -7.06 -0.51
C VAL A 174 4.70 -7.95 -1.50
N TYR A 175 5.07 -9.19 -1.12
CA TYR A 175 5.66 -10.16 -2.04
C TYR A 175 4.66 -10.58 -3.13
N LEU A 176 3.43 -10.93 -2.74
CA LEU A 176 2.36 -11.28 -3.68
C LEU A 176 2.02 -10.12 -4.62
N THR A 177 2.03 -8.89 -4.10
CA THR A 177 1.86 -7.66 -4.88
C THR A 177 2.97 -7.50 -5.90
N PHE A 178 4.23 -7.64 -5.50
CA PHE A 178 5.39 -7.61 -6.40
C PHE A 178 5.28 -8.67 -7.51
N ARG A 179 4.81 -9.86 -7.16
CA ARG A 179 4.60 -10.96 -8.13
C ARG A 179 3.31 -10.83 -8.93
N ARG A 180 2.54 -9.76 -8.73
CA ARG A 180 1.26 -9.48 -9.44
C ARG A 180 0.24 -10.61 -9.25
N SER A 181 0.29 -11.28 -8.10
CA SER A 181 -0.64 -12.35 -7.77
C SER A 181 -1.98 -11.78 -7.30
N PRO A 182 -3.14 -12.33 -7.71
CA PRO A 182 -4.44 -11.88 -7.24
C PRO A 182 -4.66 -12.15 -5.75
N TYR A 183 -3.84 -13.02 -5.14
CA TYR A 183 -3.96 -13.38 -3.73
C TYR A 183 -3.36 -12.36 -2.75
N PHE A 184 -2.78 -11.26 -3.23
CA PHE A 184 -2.21 -10.25 -2.34
C PHE A 184 -3.24 -9.68 -1.35
N ALA A 185 -4.49 -9.53 -1.78
CA ALA A 185 -5.57 -9.02 -0.92
C ALA A 185 -5.86 -9.93 0.28
N LEU A 186 -5.75 -11.25 0.12
CA LEU A 186 -5.93 -12.21 1.22
C LEU A 186 -4.80 -12.14 2.28
N ALA A 187 -3.62 -11.73 1.88
CA ALA A 187 -2.50 -11.59 2.81
C ALA A 187 -2.57 -10.27 3.61
N TYR A 188 -3.32 -9.27 3.11
CA TYR A 188 -3.63 -8.04 3.86
C TYR A 188 -4.84 -8.19 4.81
N ALA A 189 -5.71 -9.17 4.56
CA ALA A 189 -6.89 -9.42 5.40
C ALA A 189 -6.54 -10.17 6.67
#